data_45e9a7f9bed8b3847e0e725ec4677097
#
_entry.id   45e9a7f9bed8b3847e0e725ec4677097
#
_cell.length_a   1.000
_cell.length_b   1.000
_cell.length_c   1.000
_cell.angle_alpha   90.00
_cell.angle_beta   90.00
_cell.angle_gamma   90.00
#
_symmetry.space_group_name_H-M   'P 1'
#
loop_
_entity.id
_entity.type
_entity.pdbx_description
1 polymer ?
#
loop_
_entity_poly.entity_id
_entity_poly.type
_entity_poly.pdbx_seq_one_letter_code
_entity_poly.pdbx_strand_id
1 'polypeptide(L)'
;MAAAGIVIGLVSGLLVVVYRLGIEYGTDASRWIYARIRETPWLIAPWAVAAVAAALAIAWMVGKEPMAGGSGIPQTNGVVICGLKMRWQTILPVRFVGGLLGALFGLSLGREGPSIQIGASGAQCVSHRLRGRRREDMQEHYLVTAGAAAGLSAAFSAPLSGMMFALEGVHRSFSPAILMGATAASLTADFVSKYCFGLRPVLDFGDIGQLSLEEYVWLIPLGLVAGLVGSLMNRSLLGFQTLYCKLPAWSRPMIAIAIALPVGIWLPDVLGGGSNLIDTAEHARVGLGMLCLLFAAKMLFTSTSFGSGAPGGIFMPILAVGSLAGGICGEVLHRFGDLPSDAVAVFAVCVMTGTLAASVKTPITSILLAVEMSGTLTHMLPVAAVAFVALLVSDLLRTKPIYGELLERYVRAQGMQMAIASHVGSGIMELPLEMGAIADGKRVRDVRWPSGCLIIGLRRGESEIVPRGDTRLRAGDYLVVLFSGEEEREARPAMRRLCDARLD
;
A
#
# COMPACT_ATOMS: atom_id res chain seq x y z
N MET A 1 13.93 -17.27 12.17
CA MET A 1 13.36 -16.16 11.41
C MET A 1 14.38 -15.05 11.14
N ALA A 2 15.12 -14.51 12.12
CA ALA A 2 16.09 -13.44 11.89
C ALA A 2 17.17 -13.79 10.84
N ALA A 3 17.85 -14.95 10.96
CA ALA A 3 18.87 -15.37 9.99
C ALA A 3 18.31 -15.51 8.56
N ALA A 4 17.10 -16.04 8.41
CA ALA A 4 16.43 -16.07 7.10
C ALA A 4 16.10 -14.65 6.60
N GLY A 5 15.67 -13.75 7.51
CA GLY A 5 15.44 -12.35 7.22
C GLY A 5 16.69 -11.65 6.66
N ILE A 6 17.86 -11.87 7.25
CA ILE A 6 19.13 -11.30 6.76
C ILE A 6 19.42 -11.77 5.32
N VAL A 7 19.33 -13.06 5.04
CA VAL A 7 19.57 -13.60 3.68
C VAL A 7 18.55 -13.03 2.68
N ILE A 8 17.28 -12.96 3.08
CA ILE A 8 16.22 -12.37 2.24
C ILE A 8 16.51 -10.89 2.02
N GLY A 9 16.88 -10.14 3.07
CA GLY A 9 17.23 -8.74 2.97
C GLY A 9 18.38 -8.46 1.99
N LEU A 10 19.41 -9.28 1.99
CA LEU A 10 20.52 -9.18 1.03
C LEU A 10 20.05 -9.40 -0.41
N VAL A 11 19.35 -10.51 -0.67
CA VAL A 11 18.91 -10.85 -2.04
C VAL A 11 17.84 -9.87 -2.54
N SER A 12 16.81 -9.62 -1.74
CA SER A 12 15.72 -8.73 -2.11
C SER A 12 16.20 -7.28 -2.19
N GLY A 13 17.04 -6.83 -1.26
CA GLY A 13 17.65 -5.51 -1.27
C GLY A 13 18.45 -5.26 -2.55
N LEU A 14 19.32 -6.20 -2.94
CA LEU A 14 20.10 -6.10 -4.19
C LEU A 14 19.20 -5.99 -5.43
N LEU A 15 18.19 -6.87 -5.54
CA LEU A 15 17.25 -6.85 -6.66
C LEU A 15 16.50 -5.50 -6.75
N VAL A 16 16.05 -5.00 -5.61
CA VAL A 16 15.30 -3.73 -5.56
C VAL A 16 16.19 -2.52 -5.82
N VAL A 17 17.44 -2.52 -5.33
CA VAL A 17 18.39 -1.44 -5.64
C VAL A 17 18.67 -1.36 -7.14
N VAL A 18 18.91 -2.49 -7.81
CA VAL A 18 19.10 -2.50 -9.27
C VAL A 18 17.84 -2.00 -9.99
N TYR A 19 16.66 -2.40 -9.54
CA TYR A 19 15.39 -1.90 -10.10
C TYR A 19 15.23 -0.40 -9.85
N ARG A 20 15.51 0.09 -8.64
CA ARG A 20 15.46 1.50 -8.25
C ARG A 20 16.31 2.37 -9.16
N LEU A 21 17.58 2.00 -9.34
CA LEU A 21 18.51 2.70 -10.23
C LEU A 21 18.02 2.69 -11.68
N GLY A 22 17.53 1.53 -12.16
CA GLY A 22 16.95 1.43 -13.51
C GLY A 22 15.76 2.38 -13.73
N ILE A 23 14.85 2.49 -12.77
CA ILE A 23 13.71 3.41 -12.85
C ILE A 23 14.16 4.88 -12.78
N GLU A 24 15.13 5.23 -11.91
CA GLU A 24 15.68 6.58 -11.83
C GLU A 24 16.30 6.99 -13.17
N TYR A 25 17.24 6.20 -13.69
CA TYR A 25 17.85 6.47 -15.00
C TYR A 25 16.84 6.45 -16.15
N GLY A 26 15.84 5.55 -16.11
CA GLY A 26 14.77 5.52 -17.11
C GLY A 26 13.91 6.78 -17.11
N THR A 27 13.58 7.30 -15.92
CA THR A 27 12.80 8.54 -15.78
C THR A 27 13.61 9.77 -16.22
N ASP A 28 14.88 9.84 -15.87
CA ASP A 28 15.76 10.94 -16.28
C ASP A 28 16.00 10.92 -17.80
N ALA A 29 16.22 9.75 -18.38
CA ALA A 29 16.31 9.59 -19.84
C ALA A 29 15.01 10.02 -20.53
N SER A 30 13.84 9.68 -19.96
CA SER A 30 12.54 10.11 -20.44
C SER A 30 12.46 11.65 -20.50
N ARG A 31 12.77 12.34 -19.40
CA ARG A 31 12.75 13.81 -19.31
C ARG A 31 13.72 14.43 -20.32
N TRP A 32 14.92 13.88 -20.42
CA TRP A 32 15.92 14.36 -21.38
C TRP A 32 15.42 14.21 -22.82
N ILE A 33 14.81 13.07 -23.17
CA ILE A 33 14.27 12.84 -24.51
C ILE A 33 13.12 13.81 -24.82
N TYR A 34 12.19 14.02 -23.89
CA TYR A 34 11.08 14.97 -24.08
C TYR A 34 11.57 16.41 -24.21
N ALA A 35 12.61 16.81 -23.47
CA ALA A 35 13.27 18.10 -23.65
C ALA A 35 13.87 18.24 -25.07
N ARG A 36 14.54 17.20 -25.57
CA ARG A 36 15.08 17.16 -26.94
C ARG A 36 14.00 17.18 -28.01
N ILE A 37 12.89 16.49 -27.80
CA ILE A 37 11.73 16.51 -28.71
C ILE A 37 11.15 17.93 -28.81
N ARG A 38 11.16 18.68 -27.71
CA ARG A 38 10.71 20.09 -27.69
C ARG A 38 11.59 20.98 -28.54
N GLU A 39 12.91 20.76 -28.55
CA GLU A 39 13.88 21.50 -29.39
C GLU A 39 13.87 21.01 -30.86
N THR A 40 13.63 19.72 -31.07
CA THR A 40 13.74 19.04 -32.38
C THR A 40 12.50 18.20 -32.66
N PRO A 41 11.41 18.80 -33.19
CA PRO A 41 10.10 18.13 -33.34
C PRO A 41 10.08 16.90 -34.23
N TRP A 42 11.02 16.72 -35.16
CA TRP A 42 11.07 15.55 -36.02
C TRP A 42 11.33 14.25 -35.25
N LEU A 43 11.91 14.36 -34.02
CA LEU A 43 12.11 13.21 -33.13
C LEU A 43 10.80 12.63 -32.61
N ILE A 44 9.68 13.32 -32.73
CA ILE A 44 8.35 12.79 -32.34
C ILE A 44 8.03 11.50 -33.12
N ALA A 45 8.34 11.45 -34.41
CA ALA A 45 7.98 10.28 -35.25
C ALA A 45 8.74 8.99 -34.80
N PRO A 46 10.07 8.95 -34.71
CA PRO A 46 10.77 7.76 -34.24
C PRO A 46 10.43 7.44 -32.76
N TRP A 47 10.20 8.44 -31.92
CA TRP A 47 9.79 8.24 -30.54
C TRP A 47 8.39 7.61 -30.43
N ALA A 48 7.44 8.05 -31.25
CA ALA A 48 6.09 7.47 -31.30
C ALA A 48 6.12 6.00 -31.76
N VAL A 49 6.96 5.64 -32.75
CA VAL A 49 7.13 4.25 -33.17
C VAL A 49 7.68 3.39 -32.02
N ALA A 50 8.73 3.88 -31.34
CA ALA A 50 9.29 3.19 -30.18
C ALA A 50 8.26 3.07 -29.04
N ALA A 51 7.45 4.10 -28.81
CA ALA A 51 6.38 4.13 -27.82
C ALA A 51 5.29 3.07 -28.08
N VAL A 52 4.89 2.92 -29.35
CA VAL A 52 3.94 1.86 -29.76
C VAL A 52 4.54 0.48 -29.52
N ALA A 53 5.80 0.26 -29.90
CA ALA A 53 6.48 -1.01 -29.67
C ALA A 53 6.58 -1.35 -28.17
N ALA A 54 6.92 -0.36 -27.34
CA ALA A 54 6.97 -0.52 -25.89
C ALA A 54 5.58 -0.83 -25.29
N ALA A 55 4.53 -0.13 -25.74
CA ALA A 55 3.16 -0.37 -25.30
C ALA A 55 2.70 -1.81 -25.61
N LEU A 56 2.99 -2.29 -26.81
CA LEU A 56 2.67 -3.67 -27.22
C LEU A 56 3.49 -4.69 -26.43
N ALA A 57 4.77 -4.41 -26.17
CA ALA A 57 5.63 -5.27 -25.34
C ALA A 57 5.09 -5.36 -23.88
N ILE A 58 4.70 -4.22 -23.28
CA ILE A 58 4.09 -4.20 -21.94
C ILE A 58 2.79 -5.01 -21.95
N ALA A 59 1.90 -4.77 -22.93
CA ALA A 59 0.63 -5.49 -23.03
C ALA A 59 0.82 -7.00 -23.18
N TRP A 60 1.79 -7.43 -24.01
CA TRP A 60 2.13 -8.83 -24.22
C TRP A 60 2.70 -9.48 -22.94
N MET A 61 3.62 -8.81 -22.26
CA MET A 61 4.23 -9.32 -21.02
C MET A 61 3.19 -9.45 -19.90
N VAL A 62 2.36 -8.43 -19.68
CA VAL A 62 1.28 -8.46 -18.67
C VAL A 62 0.20 -9.47 -19.04
N GLY A 63 -0.08 -9.64 -20.34
CA GLY A 63 -0.99 -10.68 -20.80
C GLY A 63 -0.51 -12.11 -20.49
N LYS A 64 0.80 -12.35 -20.52
CA LYS A 64 1.41 -13.64 -20.15
C LYS A 64 1.51 -13.85 -18.63
N GLU A 65 1.79 -12.78 -17.89
CA GLU A 65 1.93 -12.81 -16.43
C GLU A 65 1.06 -11.70 -15.79
N PRO A 66 -0.24 -11.91 -15.64
CA PRO A 66 -1.16 -10.90 -15.09
C PRO A 66 -0.82 -10.50 -13.66
N MET A 67 -0.12 -11.37 -12.93
CA MET A 67 0.31 -11.09 -11.56
C MET A 67 1.38 -9.99 -11.48
N ALA A 68 2.07 -9.72 -12.59
CA ALA A 68 3.04 -8.64 -12.71
C ALA A 68 2.43 -7.32 -13.25
N GLY A 69 1.13 -7.23 -13.50
CA GLY A 69 0.45 -5.99 -13.90
C GLY A 69 0.12 -5.09 -12.72
N GLY A 70 -0.03 -3.78 -12.97
CA GLY A 70 -0.39 -2.78 -11.95
C GLY A 70 0.62 -2.65 -10.80
N SER A 71 0.14 -2.36 -9.58
CA SER A 71 1.00 -1.99 -8.45
C SER A 71 1.93 -3.11 -7.95
N GLY A 72 1.47 -4.34 -7.82
CA GLY A 72 2.21 -5.44 -7.17
C GLY A 72 1.89 -5.63 -5.69
N ILE A 73 1.52 -4.58 -4.98
CA ILE A 73 1.12 -4.67 -3.56
C ILE A 73 -0.13 -5.53 -3.39
N PRO A 74 -1.23 -5.32 -4.14
CA PRO A 74 -2.41 -6.16 -4.03
C PRO A 74 -2.12 -7.64 -4.29
N GLN A 75 -1.27 -7.94 -5.27
CA GLN A 75 -0.88 -9.30 -5.61
C GLN A 75 -0.06 -9.95 -4.49
N THR A 76 0.88 -9.21 -3.88
CA THR A 76 1.67 -9.68 -2.74
C THR A 76 0.77 -9.92 -1.52
N ASN A 77 -0.19 -9.01 -1.25
CA ASN A 77 -1.21 -9.22 -0.22
C ASN A 77 -2.02 -10.48 -0.48
N GLY A 78 -2.41 -10.72 -1.74
CA GLY A 78 -3.14 -11.91 -2.15
C GLY A 78 -2.35 -13.21 -1.91
N VAL A 79 -1.03 -13.19 -2.10
CA VAL A 79 -0.17 -14.34 -1.75
C VAL A 79 -0.17 -14.60 -0.26
N VAL A 80 -0.02 -13.55 0.55
CA VAL A 80 0.11 -13.67 2.01
C VAL A 80 -1.22 -13.99 2.69
N ILE A 81 -2.31 -13.33 2.28
CA ILE A 81 -3.62 -13.42 2.96
C ILE A 81 -4.52 -14.48 2.32
N CYS A 82 -4.46 -14.63 0.98
CA CYS A 82 -5.39 -15.44 0.20
C CYS A 82 -4.77 -16.70 -0.37
N GLY A 83 -3.48 -16.95 -0.14
CA GLY A 83 -2.80 -18.12 -0.69
C GLY A 83 -2.67 -18.11 -2.23
N LEU A 84 -2.67 -16.94 -2.87
CA LEU A 84 -2.43 -16.86 -4.31
C LEU A 84 -1.03 -17.39 -4.64
N LYS A 85 -0.94 -18.17 -5.71
CA LYS A 85 0.35 -18.73 -6.15
C LYS A 85 1.16 -17.70 -6.91
N MET A 86 2.32 -17.37 -6.40
CA MET A 86 3.30 -16.47 -7.03
C MET A 86 4.39 -17.29 -7.73
N ARG A 87 4.77 -16.88 -8.94
CA ARG A 87 5.87 -17.50 -9.71
C ARG A 87 6.98 -16.48 -9.91
N TRP A 88 7.94 -16.43 -9.00
CA TRP A 88 9.00 -15.44 -9.05
C TRP A 88 9.78 -15.42 -10.37
N GLN A 89 9.94 -16.58 -11.06
CA GLN A 89 10.70 -16.70 -12.32
C GLN A 89 10.08 -15.89 -13.46
N THR A 90 8.75 -15.79 -13.51
CA THR A 90 8.03 -15.07 -14.56
C THR A 90 7.72 -13.64 -14.14
N ILE A 91 7.47 -13.40 -12.85
CA ILE A 91 7.13 -12.08 -12.32
C ILE A 91 8.33 -11.13 -12.37
N LEU A 92 9.52 -11.58 -11.94
CA LEU A 92 10.70 -10.71 -11.88
C LEU A 92 11.04 -10.08 -13.25
N PRO A 93 11.20 -10.83 -14.36
CA PRO A 93 11.51 -10.24 -15.65
C PRO A 93 10.43 -9.26 -16.13
N VAL A 94 9.15 -9.61 -15.96
CA VAL A 94 8.04 -8.76 -16.39
C VAL A 94 7.99 -7.45 -15.58
N ARG A 95 8.24 -7.52 -14.26
CA ARG A 95 8.33 -6.33 -13.41
C ARG A 95 9.51 -5.43 -13.79
N PHE A 96 10.68 -6.01 -13.99
CA PHE A 96 11.86 -5.24 -14.36
C PHE A 96 11.67 -4.57 -15.72
N VAL A 97 11.44 -5.36 -16.76
CA VAL A 97 11.35 -4.82 -18.13
C VAL A 97 10.13 -3.92 -18.30
N GLY A 98 8.96 -4.35 -17.83
CA GLY A 98 7.74 -3.57 -17.97
C GLY A 98 7.77 -2.27 -17.17
N GLY A 99 8.37 -2.28 -15.96
CA GLY A 99 8.56 -1.06 -15.16
C GLY A 99 9.55 -0.09 -15.81
N LEU A 100 10.70 -0.58 -16.30
CA LEU A 100 11.69 0.22 -17.02
C LEU A 100 11.12 0.84 -18.29
N LEU A 101 10.37 0.09 -19.09
CA LEU A 101 9.69 0.63 -20.26
C LEU A 101 8.66 1.70 -19.85
N GLY A 102 7.88 1.46 -18.81
CA GLY A 102 6.95 2.46 -18.27
C GLY A 102 7.63 3.76 -17.85
N ALA A 103 8.76 3.68 -17.16
CA ALA A 103 9.54 4.83 -16.73
C ALA A 103 10.18 5.57 -17.92
N LEU A 104 10.79 4.84 -18.88
CA LEU A 104 11.41 5.40 -20.05
C LEU A 104 10.42 6.16 -20.95
N PHE A 105 9.20 5.65 -21.09
CA PHE A 105 8.16 6.32 -21.88
C PHE A 105 7.28 7.29 -21.05
N GLY A 106 7.70 7.59 -19.82
CA GLY A 106 7.19 8.69 -19.00
C GLY A 106 5.85 8.43 -18.32
N LEU A 107 5.43 7.17 -18.11
CA LEU A 107 4.22 6.88 -17.35
C LEU A 107 4.32 7.44 -15.93
N SER A 108 3.24 8.02 -15.42
CA SER A 108 3.16 8.54 -14.05
C SER A 108 2.91 7.40 -13.06
N LEU A 109 3.95 6.61 -12.81
CA LEU A 109 3.93 5.44 -11.93
C LEU A 109 5.15 5.45 -11.00
N GLY A 110 4.95 5.00 -9.77
CA GLY A 110 6.00 4.83 -8.79
C GLY A 110 6.67 3.46 -8.87
N ARG A 111 7.82 3.34 -8.26
CA ARG A 111 8.62 2.11 -8.19
C ARG A 111 8.35 1.26 -6.95
N GLU A 112 7.69 1.81 -5.93
CA GLU A 112 7.58 1.22 -4.59
C GLU A 112 6.73 -0.05 -4.61
N GLY A 113 5.58 0.00 -5.29
CA GLY A 113 4.73 -1.18 -5.45
C GLY A 113 5.44 -2.36 -6.12
N PRO A 114 6.06 -2.15 -7.30
CA PRO A 114 6.92 -3.16 -7.92
C PRO A 114 8.03 -3.64 -7.00
N SER A 115 8.71 -2.76 -6.26
CA SER A 115 9.79 -3.12 -5.34
C SER A 115 9.33 -4.07 -4.24
N ILE A 116 8.13 -3.89 -3.70
CA ILE A 116 7.53 -4.80 -2.72
C ILE A 116 7.34 -6.20 -3.34
N GLN A 117 6.83 -6.29 -4.56
CA GLN A 117 6.64 -7.57 -5.23
C GLN A 117 7.97 -8.21 -5.69
N ILE A 118 8.94 -7.41 -6.11
CA ILE A 118 10.30 -7.87 -6.42
C ILE A 118 10.96 -8.44 -5.17
N GLY A 119 10.85 -7.73 -4.04
CA GLY A 119 11.35 -8.19 -2.75
C GLY A 119 10.69 -9.50 -2.28
N ALA A 120 9.37 -9.58 -2.39
CA ALA A 120 8.58 -10.78 -2.12
C ALA A 120 9.00 -11.95 -3.02
N SER A 121 9.23 -11.70 -4.32
CA SER A 121 9.71 -12.69 -5.29
C SER A 121 11.14 -13.16 -4.96
N GLY A 122 12.01 -12.24 -4.52
CA GLY A 122 13.36 -12.58 -4.02
C GLY A 122 13.32 -13.50 -2.82
N ALA A 123 12.42 -13.23 -1.86
CA ALA A 123 12.20 -14.10 -0.71
C ALA A 123 11.68 -15.49 -1.11
N GLN A 124 10.76 -15.59 -2.06
CA GLN A 124 10.30 -16.86 -2.60
C GLN A 124 11.43 -17.64 -3.26
N CYS A 125 12.30 -16.97 -4.04
CA CYS A 125 13.48 -17.59 -4.63
C CYS A 125 14.42 -18.18 -3.57
N VAL A 126 14.69 -17.42 -2.49
CA VAL A 126 15.50 -17.89 -1.35
C VAL A 126 14.84 -19.08 -0.66
N SER A 127 13.52 -19.00 -0.40
CA SER A 127 12.76 -20.07 0.23
C SER A 127 12.85 -21.38 -0.56
N HIS A 128 12.65 -21.33 -1.87
CA HIS A 128 12.74 -22.51 -2.74
C HIS A 128 14.13 -23.12 -2.83
N ARG A 129 15.20 -22.30 -2.75
CA ARG A 129 16.58 -22.79 -2.79
C ARG A 129 17.06 -23.38 -1.47
N LEU A 130 16.69 -22.75 -0.33
CA LEU A 130 17.17 -23.18 0.98
C LEU A 130 16.44 -24.41 1.53
N ARG A 131 15.17 -24.61 1.20
CA ARG A 131 14.30 -25.58 1.87
C ARG A 131 13.84 -26.77 1.02
N GLY A 132 14.06 -26.74 -0.29
CA GLY A 132 13.49 -27.75 -1.17
C GLY A 132 11.95 -27.69 -1.19
N ARG A 133 11.31 -28.43 -2.12
CA ARG A 133 9.85 -28.36 -2.41
C ARG A 133 8.90 -28.87 -1.29
N ARG A 134 9.37 -29.24 -0.10
CA ARG A 134 8.60 -30.07 0.85
C ARG A 134 8.23 -29.44 2.20
N ARG A 135 8.32 -28.12 2.43
CA ARG A 135 7.86 -27.57 3.73
C ARG A 135 6.84 -26.43 3.57
N GLU A 136 5.68 -26.76 4.07
CA GLU A 136 4.53 -25.99 4.56
C GLU A 136 4.36 -24.52 4.13
N ASP A 137 3.28 -24.26 3.43
CA ASP A 137 2.82 -22.97 2.91
C ASP A 137 2.89 -21.81 3.95
N MET A 138 2.64 -22.08 5.23
CA MET A 138 2.65 -21.06 6.29
C MET A 138 4.01 -20.39 6.50
N GLN A 139 5.13 -21.12 6.38
CA GLN A 139 6.46 -20.52 6.55
C GLN A 139 6.88 -19.67 5.33
N GLU A 140 6.39 -20.00 4.14
CA GLU A 140 6.64 -19.23 2.93
C GLU A 140 5.99 -17.86 3.01
N HIS A 141 4.76 -17.75 3.54
CA HIS A 141 4.06 -16.47 3.73
C HIS A 141 4.85 -15.51 4.62
N TYR A 142 5.47 -16.00 5.69
CA TYR A 142 6.33 -15.18 6.57
C TYR A 142 7.58 -14.67 5.87
N LEU A 143 8.21 -15.52 5.03
CA LEU A 143 9.39 -15.13 4.26
C LEU A 143 9.03 -14.13 3.15
N VAL A 144 7.90 -14.33 2.46
CA VAL A 144 7.37 -13.39 1.46
C VAL A 144 7.09 -12.03 2.11
N THR A 145 6.51 -12.01 3.32
CA THR A 145 6.29 -10.78 4.09
C THR A 145 7.61 -10.08 4.43
N ALA A 146 8.64 -10.83 4.85
CA ALA A 146 9.97 -10.29 5.10
C ALA A 146 10.60 -9.71 3.81
N GLY A 147 10.41 -10.37 2.67
CA GLY A 147 10.83 -9.85 1.37
C GLY A 147 10.10 -8.59 0.94
N ALA A 148 8.81 -8.50 1.23
CA ALA A 148 8.01 -7.28 1.01
C ALA A 148 8.53 -6.09 1.84
N ALA A 149 8.88 -6.34 3.13
CA ALA A 149 9.52 -5.37 4.01
C ALA A 149 10.86 -4.87 3.44
N ALA A 150 11.74 -5.82 3.03
CA ALA A 150 13.02 -5.51 2.40
C ALA A 150 12.84 -4.69 1.11
N GLY A 151 11.80 -5.02 0.32
CA GLY A 151 11.49 -4.33 -0.93
C GLY A 151 11.13 -2.86 -0.71
N LEU A 152 10.26 -2.56 0.26
CA LEU A 152 9.91 -1.17 0.55
C LEU A 152 11.09 -0.42 1.19
N SER A 153 11.81 -1.07 2.11
CA SER A 153 12.99 -0.51 2.76
C SER A 153 14.05 -0.06 1.75
N ALA A 154 14.45 -0.92 0.81
CA ALA A 154 15.43 -0.58 -0.22
C ALA A 154 14.92 0.47 -1.21
N ALA A 155 13.59 0.51 -1.47
CA ALA A 155 13.00 1.49 -2.37
C ALA A 155 13.05 2.92 -1.82
N PHE A 156 12.83 3.10 -0.51
CA PHE A 156 12.78 4.41 0.15
C PHE A 156 14.01 4.73 0.99
N SER A 157 14.86 3.75 1.30
CA SER A 157 15.89 3.83 2.34
C SER A 157 15.28 4.12 3.73
N ALA A 158 14.15 3.46 4.03
CA ALA A 158 13.31 3.66 5.22
C ALA A 158 12.98 2.29 5.86
N PRO A 159 13.87 1.76 6.72
CA PRO A 159 13.75 0.41 7.24
C PRO A 159 12.59 0.21 8.23
N LEU A 160 12.26 1.17 9.08
CA LEU A 160 11.15 1.05 10.02
C LEU A 160 9.81 1.06 9.30
N SER A 161 9.68 1.93 8.29
CA SER A 161 8.49 2.01 7.44
C SER A 161 8.30 0.75 6.60
N GLY A 162 9.40 0.19 6.07
CA GLY A 162 9.38 -1.07 5.32
C GLY A 162 8.87 -2.23 6.17
N MET A 163 9.41 -2.37 7.39
CA MET A 163 8.95 -3.34 8.36
C MET A 163 7.48 -3.13 8.72
N MET A 164 7.09 -1.90 9.07
CA MET A 164 5.73 -1.61 9.52
C MET A 164 4.71 -1.81 8.41
N PHE A 165 5.01 -1.43 7.17
CA PHE A 165 4.14 -1.67 6.03
C PHE A 165 3.91 -3.16 5.77
N ALA A 166 4.92 -3.99 5.98
CA ALA A 166 4.77 -5.44 5.84
C ALA A 166 3.81 -6.02 6.88
N LEU A 167 3.77 -5.46 8.09
CA LEU A 167 2.87 -5.88 9.16
C LEU A 167 1.46 -5.28 9.01
N GLU A 168 1.36 -3.97 8.79
CA GLU A 168 0.10 -3.23 8.75
C GLU A 168 -0.62 -3.38 7.40
N GLY A 169 0.13 -3.29 6.30
CA GLY A 169 -0.40 -3.23 4.95
C GLY A 169 -0.45 -4.59 4.24
N VAL A 170 0.58 -5.44 4.41
CA VAL A 170 0.71 -6.70 3.66
C VAL A 170 0.16 -7.89 4.45
N HIS A 171 0.70 -8.16 5.63
CA HIS A 171 0.33 -9.34 6.42
C HIS A 171 -0.91 -9.13 7.28
N ARG A 172 -1.12 -7.88 7.71
CA ARG A 172 -2.24 -7.47 8.60
C ARG A 172 -2.27 -8.23 9.94
N SER A 173 -1.11 -8.62 10.43
CA SER A 173 -0.94 -9.33 11.69
C SER A 173 0.41 -8.98 12.33
N PHE A 174 0.40 -8.80 13.66
CA PHE A 174 1.56 -8.42 14.48
C PHE A 174 2.07 -9.63 15.28
N SER A 175 2.59 -10.65 14.58
CA SER A 175 3.24 -11.79 15.24
C SER A 175 4.72 -11.48 15.52
N PRO A 176 5.27 -11.87 16.69
CA PRO A 176 6.69 -11.68 17.00
C PRO A 176 7.62 -12.33 15.97
N ALA A 177 7.25 -13.45 15.40
CA ALA A 177 8.04 -14.16 14.39
C ALA A 177 8.10 -13.37 13.06
N ILE A 178 6.98 -12.77 12.64
CA ILE A 178 6.89 -11.94 11.44
C ILE A 178 7.67 -10.65 11.66
N LEU A 179 7.45 -9.99 12.81
CA LEU A 179 8.15 -8.77 13.19
C LEU A 179 9.68 -8.96 13.13
N MET A 180 10.20 -10.03 13.75
CA MET A 180 11.63 -10.32 13.75
C MET A 180 12.18 -10.56 12.33
N GLY A 181 11.47 -11.32 11.50
CA GLY A 181 11.85 -11.60 10.12
C GLY A 181 11.81 -10.35 9.23
N ALA A 182 10.74 -9.57 9.32
CA ALA A 182 10.56 -8.32 8.57
C ALA A 182 11.59 -7.26 8.98
N THR A 183 11.86 -7.11 10.29
CA THR A 183 12.87 -6.17 10.81
C THR A 183 14.27 -6.53 10.31
N ALA A 184 14.68 -7.80 10.44
CA ALA A 184 15.99 -8.25 9.97
C ALA A 184 16.15 -8.05 8.46
N ALA A 185 15.13 -8.38 7.67
CA ALA A 185 15.17 -8.22 6.22
C ALA A 185 15.18 -6.75 5.80
N SER A 186 14.38 -5.92 6.46
CA SER A 186 14.27 -4.48 6.18
C SER A 186 15.57 -3.74 6.48
N LEU A 187 16.15 -3.95 7.67
CA LEU A 187 17.45 -3.35 8.06
C LEU A 187 18.59 -3.80 7.13
N THR A 188 18.62 -5.09 6.77
CA THR A 188 19.65 -5.60 5.87
C THR A 188 19.52 -5.03 4.46
N ALA A 189 18.30 -4.86 3.95
CA ALA A 189 18.05 -4.26 2.65
C ALA A 189 18.42 -2.77 2.63
N ASP A 190 18.16 -2.03 3.71
CA ASP A 190 18.58 -0.64 3.87
C ASP A 190 20.12 -0.53 3.92
N PHE A 191 20.78 -1.44 4.66
CA PHE A 191 22.23 -1.52 4.67
C PHE A 191 22.82 -1.70 3.26
N VAL A 192 22.25 -2.62 2.47
CA VAL A 192 22.66 -2.79 1.06
C VAL A 192 22.44 -1.49 0.28
N SER A 193 21.29 -0.87 0.40
CA SER A 193 20.95 0.37 -0.32
C SER A 193 21.90 1.51 0.02
N LYS A 194 22.11 1.79 1.31
CA LYS A 194 22.89 2.94 1.79
C LYS A 194 24.41 2.71 1.71
N TYR A 195 24.88 1.60 2.25
CA TYR A 195 26.34 1.38 2.42
C TYR A 195 27.00 0.69 1.24
N CYS A 196 26.31 -0.18 0.51
CA CYS A 196 26.89 -0.82 -0.68
C CYS A 196 26.73 0.04 -1.93
N PHE A 197 25.63 0.81 -2.06
CA PHE A 197 25.34 1.62 -3.25
C PHE A 197 25.30 3.12 -3.01
N GLY A 198 25.45 3.59 -1.77
CA GLY A 198 25.50 5.01 -1.43
C GLY A 198 24.19 5.76 -1.68
N LEU A 199 23.05 5.04 -1.74
CA LEU A 199 21.76 5.66 -2.04
C LEU A 199 21.25 6.43 -0.84
N ARG A 200 20.82 7.69 -1.10
CA ARG A 200 20.16 8.53 -0.11
C ARG A 200 18.67 8.21 -0.01
N PRO A 201 17.98 8.62 1.07
CA PRO A 201 16.53 8.61 1.13
C PRO A 201 15.95 9.27 -0.13
N VAL A 202 14.78 8.78 -0.58
CA VAL A 202 14.16 9.26 -1.83
C VAL A 202 13.65 10.68 -1.71
N LEU A 203 13.22 11.03 -0.51
CA LEU A 203 12.83 12.38 -0.12
C LEU A 203 13.73 12.75 1.05
N ASP A 204 14.31 13.93 0.97
CA ASP A 204 15.16 14.53 2.01
C ASP A 204 14.52 15.87 2.35
N PHE A 205 13.80 15.90 3.45
CA PHE A 205 13.08 17.09 3.87
C PHE A 205 13.97 18.11 4.61
N GLY A 206 15.28 17.90 4.64
CA GLY A 206 16.27 18.85 5.14
C GLY A 206 15.90 19.52 6.45
N ASP A 207 16.24 20.81 6.58
CA ASP A 207 15.92 21.65 7.74
C ASP A 207 14.51 22.27 7.60
N ILE A 208 13.47 21.44 7.68
CA ILE A 208 12.10 21.95 7.78
C ILE A 208 11.91 22.58 9.17
N GLY A 209 11.45 23.83 9.21
CA GLY A 209 11.15 24.56 10.44
C GLY A 209 10.14 23.82 11.34
N GLN A 210 10.15 24.14 12.64
CA GLN A 210 9.17 23.59 13.57
C GLN A 210 7.91 24.47 13.55
N LEU A 211 6.74 23.84 13.60
CA LEU A 211 5.48 24.56 13.77
C LEU A 211 5.41 25.20 15.16
N SER A 212 5.02 26.47 15.21
CA SER A 212 4.64 27.12 16.47
C SER A 212 3.31 26.54 16.99
N LEU A 213 3.05 26.70 18.28
CA LEU A 213 1.83 26.17 18.89
C LEU A 213 0.55 26.78 18.27
N GLU A 214 0.62 28.03 17.80
CA GLU A 214 -0.47 28.72 17.16
C GLU A 214 -0.84 28.09 15.80
N GLU A 215 0.13 27.55 15.08
CA GLU A 215 -0.05 26.92 13.78
C GLU A 215 -0.72 25.54 13.87
N TYR A 216 -0.73 24.92 15.07
CA TYR A 216 -1.40 23.62 15.29
C TYR A 216 -2.92 23.66 15.04
N VAL A 217 -3.54 24.82 15.11
CA VAL A 217 -4.96 24.99 14.79
C VAL A 217 -5.28 24.56 13.35
N TRP A 218 -4.31 24.69 12.44
CA TRP A 218 -4.45 24.32 11.03
C TRP A 218 -4.37 22.83 10.76
N LEU A 219 -3.90 22.02 11.70
CA LEU A 219 -3.75 20.57 11.48
C LEU A 219 -5.09 19.87 11.23
N ILE A 220 -6.18 20.33 11.86
CA ILE A 220 -7.53 19.77 11.62
C ILE A 220 -8.00 20.08 10.19
N PRO A 221 -8.05 21.34 9.74
CA PRO A 221 -8.35 21.64 8.32
C PRO A 221 -7.47 20.92 7.32
N LEU A 222 -6.15 20.82 7.57
CA LEU A 222 -5.23 20.08 6.72
C LEU A 222 -5.57 18.58 6.66
N GLY A 223 -5.96 17.98 7.79
CA GLY A 223 -6.43 16.61 7.86
C GLY A 223 -7.72 16.37 7.07
N LEU A 224 -8.66 17.35 7.09
CA LEU A 224 -9.86 17.30 6.25
C LEU A 224 -9.50 17.29 4.76
N VAL A 225 -8.60 18.20 4.34
CA VAL A 225 -8.12 18.28 2.95
C VAL A 225 -7.43 16.97 2.57
N ALA A 226 -6.52 16.46 3.39
CA ALA A 226 -5.79 15.21 3.14
C ALA A 226 -6.74 14.01 2.97
N GLY A 227 -7.77 13.90 3.82
CA GLY A 227 -8.78 12.86 3.73
C GLY A 227 -9.64 12.93 2.46
N LEU A 228 -10.03 14.15 2.06
CA LEU A 228 -10.75 14.39 0.82
C LEU A 228 -9.90 14.05 -0.40
N VAL A 229 -8.64 14.50 -0.43
CA VAL A 229 -7.69 14.25 -1.54
C VAL A 229 -7.40 12.76 -1.66
N GLY A 230 -7.14 12.05 -0.56
CA GLY A 230 -6.93 10.59 -0.56
C GLY A 230 -8.16 9.81 -1.07
N SER A 231 -9.36 10.22 -0.64
CA SER A 231 -10.62 9.63 -1.10
C SER A 231 -10.88 9.91 -2.59
N LEU A 232 -10.60 11.12 -3.05
CA LEU A 232 -10.71 11.51 -4.47
C LEU A 232 -9.72 10.74 -5.33
N MET A 233 -8.47 10.60 -4.88
CA MET A 233 -7.43 9.83 -5.56
C MET A 233 -7.85 8.36 -5.73
N ASN A 234 -8.37 7.73 -4.68
CA ASN A 234 -8.87 6.35 -4.76
C ASN A 234 -10.01 6.21 -5.78
N ARG A 235 -10.98 7.13 -5.74
CA ARG A 235 -12.10 7.12 -6.71
C ARG A 235 -11.62 7.32 -8.14
N SER A 236 -10.65 8.24 -8.37
CA SER A 236 -10.05 8.48 -9.66
C SER A 236 -9.33 7.25 -10.20
N LEU A 237 -8.42 6.65 -9.40
CA LEU A 237 -7.68 5.44 -9.76
C LEU A 237 -8.60 4.28 -10.15
N LEU A 238 -9.60 4.00 -9.30
CA LEU A 238 -10.56 2.90 -9.53
C LEU A 238 -11.50 3.19 -10.70
N GLY A 239 -11.88 4.45 -10.89
CA GLY A 239 -12.72 4.90 -12.02
C GLY A 239 -12.01 4.73 -13.35
N PHE A 240 -10.77 5.22 -13.46
CA PHE A 240 -9.95 5.05 -14.68
C PHE A 240 -9.66 3.57 -14.95
N GLN A 241 -9.35 2.78 -13.92
CA GLN A 241 -9.18 1.34 -14.08
C GLN A 241 -10.44 0.69 -14.67
N THR A 242 -11.63 1.06 -14.19
CA THR A 242 -12.91 0.55 -14.72
C THR A 242 -13.13 0.98 -16.17
N LEU A 243 -12.74 2.23 -16.51
CA LEU A 243 -12.83 2.73 -17.89
C LEU A 243 -11.90 1.95 -18.81
N TYR A 244 -10.65 1.75 -18.43
CA TYR A 244 -9.66 1.01 -19.21
C TYR A 244 -10.01 -0.49 -19.32
N CYS A 245 -10.70 -1.08 -18.34
CA CYS A 245 -11.18 -2.46 -18.44
C CYS A 245 -12.16 -2.69 -19.60
N LYS A 246 -12.85 -1.64 -20.08
CA LYS A 246 -13.73 -1.72 -21.25
C LYS A 246 -12.96 -1.76 -22.58
N LEU A 247 -11.68 -1.43 -22.57
CA LEU A 247 -10.82 -1.39 -23.75
C LEU A 247 -10.10 -2.73 -23.93
N PRO A 248 -9.73 -3.11 -25.18
CA PRO A 248 -8.89 -4.27 -25.42
C PRO A 248 -7.57 -4.19 -24.65
N ALA A 249 -7.08 -5.31 -24.12
CA ALA A 249 -5.89 -5.33 -23.25
C ALA A 249 -4.64 -4.72 -23.93
N TRP A 250 -4.48 -4.93 -25.25
CA TRP A 250 -3.32 -4.41 -26.00
C TRP A 250 -3.34 -2.89 -26.17
N SER A 251 -4.52 -2.26 -26.20
CA SER A 251 -4.65 -0.80 -26.40
C SER A 251 -4.47 0.01 -25.11
N ARG A 252 -4.61 -0.60 -23.93
CA ARG A 252 -4.54 0.09 -22.64
C ARG A 252 -3.21 0.80 -22.41
N PRO A 253 -2.04 0.13 -22.48
CA PRO A 253 -0.75 0.81 -22.33
C PRO A 253 -0.47 1.80 -23.47
N MET A 254 -0.99 1.55 -24.69
CA MET A 254 -0.82 2.44 -25.82
C MET A 254 -1.47 3.81 -25.59
N ILE A 255 -2.69 3.84 -25.06
CA ILE A 255 -3.41 5.09 -24.75
C ILE A 255 -2.66 5.87 -23.64
N ALA A 256 -2.21 5.17 -22.59
CA ALA A 256 -1.48 5.82 -21.49
C ALA A 256 -0.16 6.44 -21.99
N ILE A 257 0.60 5.73 -22.83
CA ILE A 257 1.85 6.21 -23.41
C ILE A 257 1.59 7.32 -24.45
N ALA A 258 0.50 7.24 -25.21
CA ALA A 258 0.11 8.32 -26.12
C ALA A 258 -0.20 9.63 -25.37
N ILE A 259 -0.83 9.54 -24.18
CA ILE A 259 -1.07 10.70 -23.30
C ILE A 259 0.24 11.17 -22.66
N ALA A 260 1.20 10.28 -22.39
CA ALA A 260 2.51 10.65 -21.86
C ALA A 260 3.28 11.59 -22.80
N LEU A 261 3.07 11.50 -24.11
CA LEU A 261 3.74 12.35 -25.10
C LEU A 261 3.45 13.84 -24.89
N PRO A 262 2.20 14.33 -24.97
CA PRO A 262 1.92 15.75 -24.72
C PRO A 262 2.25 16.16 -23.28
N VAL A 263 1.99 15.29 -22.29
CA VAL A 263 2.33 15.59 -20.89
C VAL A 263 3.83 15.77 -20.72
N GLY A 264 4.65 14.90 -21.32
CA GLY A 264 6.11 15.00 -21.25
C GLY A 264 6.69 16.24 -21.93
N ILE A 265 6.05 16.71 -23.01
CA ILE A 265 6.48 17.92 -23.72
C ILE A 265 6.12 19.19 -22.92
N TRP A 266 4.91 19.30 -22.35
CA TRP A 266 4.43 20.52 -21.73
C TRP A 266 4.59 20.56 -20.21
N LEU A 267 4.48 19.41 -19.53
CA LEU A 267 4.54 19.27 -18.08
C LEU A 267 5.46 18.10 -17.67
N PRO A 268 6.78 18.17 -17.98
CA PRO A 268 7.70 17.04 -17.74
C PRO A 268 7.81 16.64 -16.26
N ASP A 269 7.52 17.55 -15.34
CA ASP A 269 7.55 17.29 -13.89
C ASP A 269 6.46 16.31 -13.41
N VAL A 270 5.40 16.13 -14.19
CA VAL A 270 4.31 15.20 -13.89
C VAL A 270 4.70 13.74 -14.18
N LEU A 271 5.76 13.52 -14.99
CA LEU A 271 6.24 12.18 -15.35
C LEU A 271 6.82 11.42 -14.14
N GLY A 272 6.79 10.09 -14.22
CA GLY A 272 7.36 9.19 -13.21
C GLY A 272 6.62 9.24 -11.87
N GLY A 273 7.29 8.89 -10.79
CA GLY A 273 6.72 8.83 -9.43
C GLY A 273 6.28 10.18 -8.87
N GLY A 274 7.00 11.26 -9.16
CA GLY A 274 6.69 12.62 -8.74
C GLY A 274 7.47 13.09 -7.51
N SER A 275 8.65 12.53 -7.23
CA SER A 275 9.54 13.01 -6.16
C SER A 275 9.91 14.51 -6.33
N ASN A 276 10.18 14.94 -7.56
CA ASN A 276 10.43 16.34 -7.88
C ASN A 276 9.23 17.27 -7.62
N LEU A 277 8.00 16.77 -7.72
CA LEU A 277 6.81 17.54 -7.38
C LEU A 277 6.66 17.76 -5.87
N ILE A 278 7.12 16.79 -5.07
CA ILE A 278 7.17 16.91 -3.62
C ILE A 278 8.15 18.03 -3.23
N ASP A 279 9.37 18.01 -3.80
CA ASP A 279 10.37 19.06 -3.61
C ASP A 279 9.86 20.44 -4.08
N THR A 280 9.13 20.49 -5.20
CA THR A 280 8.52 21.73 -5.71
C THR A 280 7.45 22.27 -4.76
N ALA A 281 6.62 21.42 -4.18
CA ALA A 281 5.56 21.80 -3.26
C ALA A 281 6.11 22.27 -1.90
N GLU A 282 7.16 21.63 -1.42
CA GLU A 282 7.83 21.93 -0.16
C GLU A 282 8.49 23.32 -0.19
N HIS A 283 9.19 23.63 -1.27
CA HIS A 283 9.93 24.90 -1.38
C HIS A 283 9.13 26.05 -1.98
N ALA A 284 7.83 25.86 -2.26
CA ALA A 284 6.96 26.87 -2.90
C ALA A 284 7.60 27.52 -4.15
N ARG A 285 8.38 26.76 -4.93
CA ARG A 285 9.18 27.27 -6.07
C ARG A 285 8.35 27.80 -7.23
N VAL A 286 7.04 27.56 -7.21
CA VAL A 286 6.12 27.93 -8.29
C VAL A 286 4.87 28.59 -7.73
N GLY A 287 4.25 29.46 -8.51
CA GLY A 287 3.05 30.18 -8.08
C GLY A 287 1.84 29.25 -7.90
N LEU A 288 0.86 29.70 -7.11
CA LEU A 288 -0.34 28.94 -6.74
C LEU A 288 -1.08 28.34 -7.95
N GLY A 289 -1.22 29.07 -9.05
CA GLY A 289 -1.88 28.56 -10.27
C GLY A 289 -1.15 27.37 -10.88
N MET A 290 0.19 27.38 -10.84
CA MET A 290 0.99 26.25 -11.32
C MET A 290 0.90 25.04 -10.38
N LEU A 291 0.87 25.25 -9.06
CA LEU A 291 0.64 24.17 -8.09
C LEU A 291 -0.71 23.48 -8.33
N CYS A 292 -1.78 24.25 -8.56
CA CYS A 292 -3.10 23.72 -8.88
C CYS A 292 -3.10 22.93 -10.22
N LEU A 293 -2.42 23.43 -11.23
CA LEU A 293 -2.27 22.75 -12.51
C LEU A 293 -1.51 21.43 -12.36
N LEU A 294 -0.37 21.43 -11.64
CA LEU A 294 0.43 20.23 -11.37
C LEU A 294 -0.34 19.20 -10.55
N PHE A 295 -1.09 19.64 -9.54
CA PHE A 295 -1.98 18.78 -8.75
C PHE A 295 -3.00 18.05 -9.62
N ALA A 296 -3.76 18.79 -10.44
CA ALA A 296 -4.77 18.22 -11.32
C ALA A 296 -4.14 17.29 -12.38
N ALA A 297 -3.07 17.75 -13.03
CA ALA A 297 -2.36 16.98 -14.04
C ALA A 297 -1.77 15.71 -13.47
N LYS A 298 -1.12 15.75 -12.28
CA LYS A 298 -0.55 14.59 -11.62
C LYS A 298 -1.61 13.56 -11.25
N MET A 299 -2.71 14.00 -10.65
CA MET A 299 -3.82 13.12 -10.26
C MET A 299 -4.43 12.41 -11.46
N LEU A 300 -4.77 13.14 -12.53
CA LEU A 300 -5.40 12.59 -13.72
C LEU A 300 -4.44 11.69 -14.50
N PHE A 301 -3.20 12.13 -14.69
CA PHE A 301 -2.23 11.34 -15.47
C PHE A 301 -1.77 10.08 -14.72
N THR A 302 -1.64 10.13 -13.39
CA THR A 302 -1.42 8.92 -12.60
C THR A 302 -2.58 7.94 -12.73
N SER A 303 -3.81 8.43 -12.65
CA SER A 303 -5.00 7.58 -12.80
C SER A 303 -5.09 6.92 -14.17
N THR A 304 -4.73 7.65 -15.23
CA THR A 304 -4.63 7.13 -16.60
C THR A 304 -3.50 6.11 -16.72
N SER A 305 -2.30 6.43 -16.24
CA SER A 305 -1.14 5.54 -16.30
C SER A 305 -1.39 4.22 -15.56
N PHE A 306 -1.98 4.30 -14.35
CA PHE A 306 -2.31 3.13 -13.55
C PHE A 306 -3.46 2.32 -14.13
N GLY A 307 -4.49 2.99 -14.67
CA GLY A 307 -5.63 2.36 -15.35
C GLY A 307 -5.22 1.46 -16.51
N SER A 308 -4.10 1.78 -17.16
CA SER A 308 -3.56 0.99 -18.28
C SER A 308 -3.15 -0.44 -17.90
N GLY A 309 -2.91 -0.72 -16.62
CA GLY A 309 -2.42 -1.99 -16.13
C GLY A 309 -0.91 -2.21 -16.32
N ALA A 310 -0.17 -1.20 -16.79
CA ALA A 310 1.29 -1.28 -16.87
C ALA A 310 1.91 -1.55 -15.48
N PRO A 311 3.05 -2.29 -15.42
CA PRO A 311 3.76 -2.53 -14.18
C PRO A 311 4.26 -1.24 -13.54
N GLY A 312 3.70 -0.84 -12.38
CA GLY A 312 4.09 0.39 -11.69
C GLY A 312 3.19 0.69 -10.49
N GLY A 313 3.75 1.34 -9.48
CA GLY A 313 3.09 1.64 -8.21
C GLY A 313 2.33 2.97 -8.23
N ILE A 314 1.42 3.11 -7.27
CA ILE A 314 0.66 4.35 -7.03
C ILE A 314 1.08 5.04 -5.74
N PHE A 315 2.00 4.44 -4.97
CA PHE A 315 2.37 4.90 -3.63
C PHE A 315 3.00 6.31 -3.70
N MET A 316 4.10 6.46 -4.44
CA MET A 316 4.77 7.76 -4.63
C MET A 316 3.86 8.80 -5.32
N PRO A 317 3.09 8.48 -6.37
CA PRO A 317 2.12 9.41 -6.93
C PRO A 317 1.08 9.92 -5.93
N ILE A 318 0.59 9.08 -5.00
CA ILE A 318 -0.32 9.51 -3.93
C ILE A 318 0.37 10.51 -3.00
N LEU A 319 1.63 10.25 -2.63
CA LEU A 319 2.43 11.19 -1.85
C LEU A 319 2.60 12.53 -2.58
N ALA A 320 2.94 12.51 -3.86
CA ALA A 320 3.13 13.72 -4.66
C ALA A 320 1.85 14.56 -4.80
N VAL A 321 0.70 13.91 -5.01
CA VAL A 321 -0.61 14.59 -5.05
C VAL A 321 -0.94 15.19 -3.68
N GLY A 322 -0.68 14.46 -2.59
CA GLY A 322 -0.87 14.95 -1.22
C GLY A 322 0.04 16.13 -0.89
N SER A 323 1.32 16.07 -1.26
CA SER A 323 2.28 17.17 -1.05
C SER A 323 1.87 18.43 -1.81
N LEU A 324 1.48 18.29 -3.09
CA LEU A 324 0.97 19.43 -3.86
C LEU A 324 -0.28 20.07 -3.22
N ALA A 325 -1.21 19.25 -2.71
CA ALA A 325 -2.38 19.75 -1.99
C ALA A 325 -1.98 20.50 -0.71
N GLY A 326 -1.00 19.98 0.04
CA GLY A 326 -0.46 20.64 1.22
C GLY A 326 0.27 21.95 0.90
N GLY A 327 1.07 21.96 -0.17
CA GLY A 327 1.72 23.17 -0.68
C GLY A 327 0.71 24.24 -1.11
N ILE A 328 -0.39 23.84 -1.78
CA ILE A 328 -1.49 24.76 -2.12
C ILE A 328 -2.11 25.37 -0.85
N CYS A 329 -2.42 24.54 0.15
CA CYS A 329 -2.99 25.03 1.42
C CYS A 329 -2.00 25.98 2.13
N GLY A 330 -0.73 25.60 2.21
CA GLY A 330 0.31 26.42 2.83
C GLY A 330 0.49 27.76 2.12
N GLU A 331 0.57 27.74 0.79
CA GLU A 331 0.71 28.96 -0.02
C GLU A 331 -0.50 29.91 0.09
N VAL A 332 -1.72 29.35 0.15
CA VAL A 332 -2.95 30.14 0.39
C VAL A 332 -2.92 30.78 1.77
N LEU A 333 -2.56 30.02 2.80
CA LEU A 333 -2.47 30.55 4.17
C LEU A 333 -1.30 31.54 4.35
N HIS A 334 -0.20 31.32 3.64
CA HIS A 334 0.91 32.29 3.63
C HIS A 334 0.50 33.61 2.99
N ARG A 335 -0.25 33.61 1.88
CA ARG A 335 -0.70 34.82 1.19
C ARG A 335 -1.83 35.57 1.87
N PHE A 336 -2.74 34.87 2.52
CA PHE A 336 -3.98 35.44 3.05
C PHE A 336 -4.16 35.29 4.57
N GLY A 337 -3.24 34.63 5.29
CA GLY A 337 -3.41 34.28 6.68
C GLY A 337 -2.17 34.35 7.55
N ASP A 338 -1.22 35.21 7.28
CA ASP A 338 -0.01 35.50 8.10
C ASP A 338 0.83 34.26 8.47
N LEU A 339 0.74 33.16 7.67
CA LEU A 339 1.52 31.96 7.92
C LEU A 339 2.99 32.20 7.51
N PRO A 340 3.98 31.80 8.32
CA PRO A 340 5.39 31.85 7.95
C PRO A 340 5.68 30.97 6.73
N SER A 341 6.60 31.40 5.86
CA SER A 341 7.00 30.64 4.67
C SER A 341 7.50 29.24 5.01
N ASP A 342 8.19 29.08 6.13
CA ASP A 342 8.77 27.81 6.57
C ASP A 342 7.70 26.78 6.96
N ALA A 343 6.51 27.22 7.38
CA ALA A 343 5.39 26.34 7.71
C ALA A 343 4.77 25.68 6.46
N VAL A 344 4.94 26.27 5.26
CA VAL A 344 4.43 25.70 4.00
C VAL A 344 5.00 24.31 3.75
N ALA A 345 6.30 24.14 3.98
CA ALA A 345 6.97 22.85 3.83
C ALA A 345 6.39 21.79 4.79
N VAL A 346 6.18 22.15 6.06
CA VAL A 346 5.59 21.24 7.05
C VAL A 346 4.16 20.86 6.65
N PHE A 347 3.37 21.79 6.14
CA PHE A 347 2.02 21.54 5.68
C PHE A 347 2.00 20.61 4.46
N ALA A 348 2.94 20.76 3.53
CA ALA A 348 3.11 19.83 2.41
C ALA A 348 3.37 18.41 2.89
N VAL A 349 4.29 18.21 3.85
CA VAL A 349 4.61 16.90 4.44
C VAL A 349 3.42 16.32 5.23
N CYS A 350 2.71 17.13 6.01
CA CYS A 350 1.55 16.70 6.80
C CYS A 350 0.40 16.21 5.89
N VAL A 351 0.04 16.99 4.86
CA VAL A 351 -1.05 16.61 3.94
C VAL A 351 -0.63 15.42 3.06
N MET A 352 0.64 15.35 2.65
CA MET A 352 1.20 14.21 1.95
C MET A 352 0.98 12.91 2.74
N THR A 353 1.36 12.92 4.01
CA THR A 353 1.24 11.76 4.90
C THR A 353 -0.23 11.41 5.18
N GLY A 354 -1.05 12.42 5.45
CA GLY A 354 -2.49 12.23 5.67
C GLY A 354 -3.20 11.66 4.44
N THR A 355 -2.82 12.11 3.23
CA THR A 355 -3.36 11.59 1.97
C THR A 355 -3.02 10.11 1.77
N LEU A 356 -1.78 9.71 2.08
CA LEU A 356 -1.39 8.31 2.04
C LEU A 356 -2.16 7.47 3.07
N ALA A 357 -2.24 7.94 4.31
CA ALA A 357 -2.97 7.27 5.38
C ALA A 357 -4.46 7.08 5.02
N ALA A 358 -5.10 8.09 4.45
CA ALA A 358 -6.50 8.05 4.01
C ALA A 358 -6.73 7.09 2.83
N SER A 359 -5.79 7.02 1.89
CA SER A 359 -5.89 6.19 0.67
C SER A 359 -5.61 4.71 0.95
N VAL A 360 -4.50 4.43 1.65
CA VAL A 360 -4.01 3.06 1.87
C VAL A 360 -4.57 2.43 3.15
N LYS A 361 -4.99 3.24 4.11
CA LYS A 361 -5.44 2.82 5.45
C LYS A 361 -4.32 2.17 6.28
N THR A 362 -3.11 2.72 6.18
CA THR A 362 -1.94 2.34 6.97
C THR A 362 -1.34 3.57 7.66
N PRO A 363 -2.00 4.11 8.71
CA PRO A 363 -1.58 5.36 9.35
C PRO A 363 -0.21 5.25 10.01
N ILE A 364 0.10 4.15 10.69
CA ILE A 364 1.38 3.99 11.40
C ILE A 364 2.54 3.97 10.38
N THR A 365 2.40 3.22 9.30
CA THR A 365 3.39 3.20 8.21
C THR A 365 3.57 4.58 7.59
N SER A 366 2.48 5.30 7.34
CA SER A 366 2.53 6.64 6.72
C SER A 366 3.27 7.64 7.61
N ILE A 367 3.00 7.64 8.92
CA ILE A 367 3.67 8.49 9.90
C ILE A 367 5.16 8.16 9.98
N LEU A 368 5.51 6.88 10.13
CA LEU A 368 6.91 6.45 10.21
C LEU A 368 7.68 6.80 8.94
N LEU A 369 7.05 6.65 7.76
CA LEU A 369 7.67 7.00 6.49
C LEU A 369 8.03 8.49 6.44
N ALA A 370 7.11 9.37 6.82
CA ALA A 370 7.39 10.80 6.87
C ALA A 370 8.51 11.13 7.86
N VAL A 371 8.52 10.48 9.04
CA VAL A 371 9.56 10.67 10.06
C VAL A 371 10.93 10.17 9.59
N GLU A 372 10.99 8.98 8.96
CA GLU A 372 12.27 8.46 8.43
C GLU A 372 12.82 9.31 7.28
N MET A 373 11.92 9.88 6.46
CA MET A 373 12.31 10.75 5.35
C MET A 373 12.72 12.16 5.82
N SER A 374 12.11 12.66 6.90
CA SER A 374 12.53 13.94 7.51
C SER A 374 13.80 13.83 8.36
N GLY A 375 14.22 12.61 8.71
CA GLY A 375 15.38 12.36 9.57
C GLY A 375 15.20 12.86 11.00
N THR A 376 14.03 13.35 11.40
CA THR A 376 13.74 13.92 12.71
C THR A 376 12.38 13.48 13.24
N LEU A 377 12.29 13.30 14.56
CA LEU A 377 11.05 13.00 15.27
C LEU A 377 10.20 14.25 15.55
N THR A 378 10.74 15.45 15.32
CA THR A 378 10.09 16.73 15.66
C THR A 378 8.73 16.88 14.98
N HIS A 379 8.61 16.42 13.73
CA HIS A 379 7.38 16.53 12.96
C HIS A 379 6.40 15.38 13.19
N MET A 380 6.74 14.41 14.06
CA MET A 380 5.88 13.22 14.27
C MET A 380 4.48 13.57 14.76
N LEU A 381 4.37 14.53 15.69
CA LEU A 381 3.07 14.90 16.27
C LEU A 381 2.14 15.60 15.25
N PRO A 382 2.56 16.66 14.53
CA PRO A 382 1.70 17.29 13.52
C PRO A 382 1.34 16.34 12.38
N VAL A 383 2.30 15.52 11.90
CA VAL A 383 2.07 14.51 10.87
C VAL A 383 1.06 13.47 11.34
N ALA A 384 1.18 12.98 12.60
CA ALA A 384 0.25 12.02 13.15
C ALA A 384 -1.16 12.60 13.30
N ALA A 385 -1.29 13.83 13.79
CA ALA A 385 -2.57 14.51 13.93
C ALA A 385 -3.30 14.58 12.59
N VAL A 386 -2.62 15.06 11.53
CA VAL A 386 -3.18 15.15 10.18
C VAL A 386 -3.53 13.77 9.62
N ALA A 387 -2.68 12.76 9.83
CA ALA A 387 -2.91 11.39 9.35
C ALA A 387 -4.16 10.76 9.99
N PHE A 388 -4.36 10.92 11.30
CA PHE A 388 -5.54 10.38 11.96
C PHE A 388 -6.83 11.13 11.59
N VAL A 389 -6.80 12.46 11.46
CA VAL A 389 -7.96 13.23 10.99
C VAL A 389 -8.29 12.81 9.55
N ALA A 390 -7.30 12.67 8.67
CA ALA A 390 -7.50 12.25 7.28
C ALA A 390 -8.10 10.83 7.20
N LEU A 391 -7.64 9.92 8.05
CA LEU A 391 -8.19 8.57 8.16
C LEU A 391 -9.68 8.61 8.57
N LEU A 392 -10.02 9.39 9.59
CA LEU A 392 -11.39 9.57 10.05
C LEU A 392 -12.30 10.11 8.93
N VAL A 393 -11.85 11.14 8.21
CA VAL A 393 -12.59 11.71 7.07
C VAL A 393 -12.81 10.66 5.98
N SER A 394 -11.76 9.90 5.65
CA SER A 394 -11.84 8.82 4.67
C SER A 394 -12.80 7.71 5.10
N ASP A 395 -12.92 7.42 6.41
CA ASP A 395 -13.89 6.46 6.96
C ASP A 395 -15.33 7.01 6.89
N LEU A 396 -15.53 8.28 7.21
CA LEU A 396 -16.83 8.95 7.06
C LEU A 396 -17.31 8.95 5.61
N LEU A 397 -16.38 9.12 4.65
CA LEU A 397 -16.65 9.04 3.21
C LEU A 397 -16.79 7.59 2.71
N ARG A 398 -16.70 6.60 3.60
CA ARG A 398 -16.76 5.16 3.30
C ARG A 398 -15.78 4.74 2.22
N THR A 399 -14.61 5.39 2.18
CA THR A 399 -13.55 5.05 1.25
C THR A 399 -12.85 3.77 1.71
N LYS A 400 -12.86 2.75 0.86
CA LYS A 400 -12.16 1.49 1.13
C LYS A 400 -10.66 1.63 0.87
N PRO A 401 -9.80 0.81 1.54
CA PRO A 401 -8.36 0.82 1.29
C PRO A 401 -8.08 0.44 -0.17
N ILE A 402 -7.28 1.26 -0.85
CA ILE A 402 -7.05 1.11 -2.31
C ILE A 402 -6.52 -0.27 -2.68
N TYR A 403 -5.55 -0.79 -1.93
CA TYR A 403 -4.94 -2.10 -2.23
C TYR A 403 -5.89 -3.27 -1.96
N GLY A 404 -6.83 -3.13 -1.03
CA GLY A 404 -7.90 -4.10 -0.79
C GLY A 404 -8.86 -4.18 -1.99
N GLU A 405 -9.36 -3.03 -2.44
CA GLU A 405 -10.23 -2.95 -3.62
C GLU A 405 -9.54 -3.48 -4.90
N LEU A 406 -8.26 -3.16 -5.08
CA LEU A 406 -7.49 -3.65 -6.22
C LEU A 406 -7.29 -5.18 -6.16
N LEU A 407 -7.11 -5.75 -4.96
CA LEU A 407 -7.03 -7.19 -4.77
C LEU A 407 -8.37 -7.86 -5.09
N GLU A 408 -9.47 -7.33 -4.57
CA GLU A 408 -10.81 -7.85 -4.89
C GLU A 408 -11.08 -7.86 -6.39
N ARG A 409 -10.74 -6.77 -7.09
CA ARG A 409 -10.87 -6.68 -8.54
C ARG A 409 -9.99 -7.68 -9.28
N TYR A 410 -8.75 -7.86 -8.82
CA TYR A 410 -7.81 -8.81 -9.39
C TYR A 410 -8.33 -10.25 -9.27
N VAL A 411 -8.75 -10.68 -8.09
CA VAL A 411 -9.27 -12.03 -7.82
C VAL A 411 -10.55 -12.28 -8.62
N ARG A 412 -11.45 -11.30 -8.66
CA ARG A 412 -12.69 -11.38 -9.46
C ARG A 412 -12.40 -11.53 -10.96
N ALA A 413 -11.41 -10.80 -11.48
CA ALA A 413 -11.01 -10.88 -12.88
C ALA A 413 -10.41 -12.25 -13.26
N GLN A 414 -9.84 -12.99 -12.27
CA GLN A 414 -9.33 -14.34 -12.45
C GLN A 414 -10.42 -15.43 -12.32
N GLY A 415 -11.68 -15.06 -12.14
CA GLY A 415 -12.78 -16.01 -11.94
C GLY A 415 -12.72 -16.77 -10.61
N MET A 416 -11.82 -16.37 -9.70
CA MET A 416 -11.74 -16.95 -8.37
C MET A 416 -12.81 -16.32 -7.48
N GLN A 417 -13.66 -17.16 -6.86
CA GLN A 417 -14.47 -16.67 -5.74
C GLN A 417 -13.54 -16.42 -4.55
N MET A 418 -13.53 -15.18 -4.07
CA MET A 418 -12.80 -14.86 -2.86
C MET A 418 -13.44 -15.59 -1.68
N ALA A 419 -12.81 -16.67 -1.22
CA ALA A 419 -13.06 -17.20 0.12
C ALA A 419 -12.71 -16.17 1.23
N ILE A 420 -12.23 -14.99 0.84
CA ILE A 420 -11.75 -13.90 1.71
C ILE A 420 -12.90 -13.03 2.23
N ALA A 421 -14.05 -13.00 1.56
CA ALA A 421 -15.23 -12.30 2.08
C ALA A 421 -15.64 -12.81 3.47
N SER A 422 -15.25 -14.05 3.80
CA SER A 422 -15.50 -14.63 5.11
C SER A 422 -14.49 -14.26 6.21
N HIS A 423 -13.30 -13.73 5.86
CA HIS A 423 -12.29 -13.36 6.87
C HIS A 423 -12.25 -11.86 7.22
N VAL A 424 -12.77 -11.00 6.37
CA VAL A 424 -12.90 -9.55 6.66
C VAL A 424 -14.14 -9.23 7.50
N GLY A 425 -14.95 -10.23 7.81
CA GLY A 425 -16.13 -10.11 8.65
C GLY A 425 -16.29 -11.21 9.70
N SER A 426 -15.28 -12.04 9.92
CA SER A 426 -15.33 -13.04 11.00
C SER A 426 -15.10 -12.36 12.33
N GLY A 427 -16.15 -11.93 13.00
CA GLY A 427 -16.09 -11.43 14.36
C GLY A 427 -15.76 -12.56 15.32
N ILE A 428 -14.64 -12.43 16.06
CA ILE A 428 -14.42 -13.25 17.25
C ILE A 428 -15.09 -12.52 18.41
N MET A 429 -15.91 -13.23 19.17
CA MET A 429 -16.57 -12.70 20.37
C MET A 429 -16.35 -13.65 21.53
N GLU A 430 -16.03 -13.09 22.67
CA GLU A 430 -16.09 -13.81 23.95
C GLU A 430 -17.46 -13.60 24.58
N LEU A 431 -18.14 -14.69 24.89
CA LEU A 431 -19.45 -14.69 25.53
C LEU A 431 -19.36 -15.41 26.88
N PRO A 432 -19.68 -14.72 28.00
CA PRO A 432 -19.78 -15.40 29.28
C PRO A 432 -20.98 -16.33 29.28
N LEU A 433 -20.83 -17.52 29.85
CA LEU A 433 -21.92 -18.45 30.08
C LEU A 433 -22.49 -18.20 31.49
N GLU A 434 -23.71 -17.69 31.55
CA GLU A 434 -24.37 -17.41 32.80
C GLU A 434 -24.98 -18.65 33.45
N MET A 435 -25.15 -18.61 34.76
CA MET A 435 -25.82 -19.68 35.50
C MET A 435 -27.31 -19.77 35.10
N GLY A 436 -27.78 -20.95 34.73
CA GLY A 436 -29.14 -21.16 34.25
C GLY A 436 -29.35 -20.85 32.77
N ALA A 437 -28.29 -20.52 32.03
CA ALA A 437 -28.34 -20.38 30.57
C ALA A 437 -28.71 -21.70 29.89
N ILE A 438 -29.25 -21.63 28.66
CA ILE A 438 -29.67 -22.81 27.90
C ILE A 438 -28.49 -23.78 27.67
N ALA A 439 -27.28 -23.27 27.52
CA ALA A 439 -26.07 -24.05 27.29
C ALA A 439 -25.39 -24.52 28.57
N ASP A 440 -25.75 -24.00 29.76
CA ASP A 440 -25.15 -24.38 31.04
C ASP A 440 -25.37 -25.88 31.34
N GLY A 441 -24.32 -26.55 31.78
CA GLY A 441 -24.31 -27.97 32.13
C GLY A 441 -24.35 -28.92 30.93
N LYS A 442 -24.58 -28.47 29.70
CA LYS A 442 -24.63 -29.33 28.49
C LYS A 442 -23.23 -29.56 27.89
N ARG A 443 -23.14 -30.56 27.05
CA ARG A 443 -21.95 -30.77 26.20
C ARG A 443 -22.05 -29.90 24.94
N VAL A 444 -20.92 -29.51 24.39
CA VAL A 444 -20.87 -28.66 23.18
C VAL A 444 -21.71 -29.29 22.05
N ARG A 445 -21.67 -30.61 21.85
CA ARG A 445 -22.44 -31.33 20.82
C ARG A 445 -23.95 -31.37 21.09
N ASP A 446 -24.39 -31.18 22.31
CA ASP A 446 -25.79 -31.30 22.72
C ASP A 446 -26.53 -29.98 22.62
N VAL A 447 -25.82 -28.87 22.31
CA VAL A 447 -26.37 -27.54 22.10
C VAL A 447 -26.56 -27.30 20.60
N ARG A 448 -27.74 -26.84 20.20
CA ARG A 448 -28.00 -26.42 18.81
C ARG A 448 -27.47 -25.02 18.59
N TRP A 449 -26.24 -24.95 18.10
CA TRP A 449 -25.59 -23.69 17.77
C TRP A 449 -26.21 -23.06 16.51
N PRO A 450 -26.30 -21.72 16.43
CA PRO A 450 -26.74 -21.04 15.21
C PRO A 450 -25.83 -21.36 14.02
N SER A 451 -26.38 -21.34 12.80
CA SER A 451 -25.58 -21.37 11.57
C SER A 451 -24.63 -20.17 11.52
N GLY A 452 -23.49 -20.34 10.87
CA GLY A 452 -22.50 -19.28 10.74
C GLY A 452 -21.68 -18.95 11.98
N CYS A 453 -21.70 -19.81 13.03
CA CYS A 453 -20.81 -19.69 14.18
C CYS A 453 -20.05 -20.98 14.49
N LEU A 454 -18.82 -20.83 15.01
CA LEU A 454 -17.96 -21.92 15.45
C LEU A 454 -17.36 -21.56 16.81
N ILE A 455 -17.49 -22.46 17.77
CA ILE A 455 -16.81 -22.31 19.07
C ILE A 455 -15.37 -22.76 18.88
N ILE A 456 -14.42 -21.81 18.95
CA ILE A 456 -12.99 -22.04 18.72
C ILE A 456 -12.20 -22.15 20.01
N GLY A 457 -12.73 -21.67 21.13
CA GLY A 457 -12.09 -21.70 22.42
C GLY A 457 -13.08 -21.66 23.57
N LEU A 458 -12.64 -22.08 24.74
CA LEU A 458 -13.35 -21.96 26.00
C LEU A 458 -12.35 -21.57 27.08
N ARG A 459 -12.61 -20.45 27.77
CA ARG A 459 -11.80 -20.01 28.89
C ARG A 459 -12.53 -20.27 30.18
N ARG A 460 -11.89 -21.05 31.05
CA ARG A 460 -12.40 -21.42 32.40
C ARG A 460 -11.42 -20.93 33.45
N GLY A 461 -11.73 -19.83 34.12
CA GLY A 461 -10.77 -19.15 34.97
C GLY A 461 -9.53 -18.72 34.17
N GLU A 462 -8.35 -19.16 34.55
CA GLU A 462 -7.08 -18.89 33.85
C GLU A 462 -6.72 -19.93 32.78
N SER A 463 -7.52 -21.00 32.65
CA SER A 463 -7.23 -22.09 31.70
C SER A 463 -7.95 -21.88 30.38
N GLU A 464 -7.22 -21.97 29.27
CA GLU A 464 -7.77 -22.03 27.92
C GLU A 464 -7.92 -23.48 27.49
N ILE A 465 -9.12 -23.84 27.03
CA ILE A 465 -9.50 -25.19 26.63
C ILE A 465 -9.93 -25.13 25.16
N VAL A 466 -9.36 -26.01 24.33
CA VAL A 466 -9.90 -26.25 22.98
C VAL A 466 -11.13 -27.15 23.10
N PRO A 467 -12.35 -26.62 22.87
CA PRO A 467 -13.57 -27.39 23.10
C PRO A 467 -13.70 -28.52 22.07
N ARG A 468 -14.11 -29.69 22.57
CA ARG A 468 -14.51 -30.83 21.74
C ARG A 468 -16.01 -31.08 21.92
N GLY A 469 -16.61 -31.85 21.05
CA GLY A 469 -18.05 -32.16 21.15
C GLY A 469 -18.52 -32.69 22.51
N ASP A 470 -17.65 -33.39 23.25
CA ASP A 470 -17.89 -33.93 24.56
C ASP A 470 -17.52 -32.98 25.73
N THR A 471 -16.93 -31.85 25.44
CA THR A 471 -16.59 -30.85 26.46
C THR A 471 -17.87 -30.32 27.12
N ARG A 472 -17.92 -30.42 28.45
CA ARG A 472 -19.07 -29.96 29.23
C ARG A 472 -18.91 -28.49 29.58
N LEU A 473 -19.88 -27.69 29.20
CA LEU A 473 -19.99 -26.26 29.49
C LEU A 473 -20.44 -26.04 30.94
N ARG A 474 -19.94 -25.01 31.59
CA ARG A 474 -20.26 -24.65 32.99
C ARG A 474 -20.47 -23.16 33.11
N ALA A 475 -21.40 -22.76 33.96
CA ALA A 475 -21.54 -21.36 34.32
C ALA A 475 -20.19 -20.74 34.74
N GLY A 476 -19.89 -19.56 34.26
CA GLY A 476 -18.60 -18.89 34.44
C GLY A 476 -17.55 -19.18 33.36
N ASP A 477 -17.83 -20.10 32.41
CA ASP A 477 -17.01 -20.27 31.22
C ASP A 477 -17.18 -19.08 30.28
N TYR A 478 -16.10 -18.69 29.56
CA TYR A 478 -16.16 -17.75 28.45
C TYR A 478 -15.99 -18.53 27.14
N LEU A 479 -17.01 -18.49 26.30
CA LEU A 479 -17.00 -19.10 24.98
C LEU A 479 -16.37 -18.15 23.98
N VAL A 480 -15.29 -18.56 23.34
CA VAL A 480 -14.67 -17.83 22.23
C VAL A 480 -15.31 -18.33 20.93
N VAL A 481 -16.10 -17.49 20.29
CA VAL A 481 -16.93 -17.84 19.14
C VAL A 481 -16.47 -17.07 17.92
N LEU A 482 -16.24 -17.80 16.83
CA LEU A 482 -15.99 -17.24 15.50
C LEU A 482 -17.31 -17.17 14.74
N PHE A 483 -17.64 -15.99 14.20
CA PHE A 483 -18.81 -15.78 13.36
C PHE A 483 -18.43 -15.65 11.88
N SER A 484 -19.22 -16.23 10.98
CA SER A 484 -19.11 -16.03 9.54
C SER A 484 -19.71 -14.67 9.16
N GLY A 485 -18.99 -13.88 8.33
CA GLY A 485 -19.28 -12.46 8.09
C GLY A 485 -20.69 -12.11 7.62
N GLU A 486 -21.34 -12.94 6.82
CA GLU A 486 -22.69 -12.66 6.33
C GLU A 486 -23.78 -13.01 7.36
N GLU A 487 -23.58 -14.05 8.15
CA GLU A 487 -24.55 -14.56 9.12
C GLU A 487 -24.36 -13.97 10.54
N GLU A 488 -23.30 -13.17 10.75
CA GLU A 488 -22.95 -12.62 12.07
C GLU A 488 -24.10 -11.84 12.71
N ARG A 489 -24.86 -11.06 11.92
CA ARG A 489 -25.97 -10.23 12.43
C ARG A 489 -27.08 -11.06 13.06
N GLU A 490 -27.34 -12.25 12.54
CA GLU A 490 -28.39 -13.15 13.03
C GLU A 490 -27.83 -14.11 14.09
N ALA A 491 -26.61 -14.59 13.91
CA ALA A 491 -25.98 -15.53 14.82
C ALA A 491 -25.62 -14.92 16.19
N ARG A 492 -25.19 -13.66 16.25
CA ARG A 492 -24.82 -12.99 17.52
C ARG A 492 -25.96 -12.93 18.55
N PRO A 493 -27.17 -12.44 18.22
CA PRO A 493 -28.28 -12.45 19.17
C PRO A 493 -28.69 -13.85 19.58
N ALA A 494 -28.66 -14.82 18.64
CA ALA A 494 -29.00 -16.20 18.91
C ALA A 494 -27.98 -16.85 19.86
N MET A 495 -26.68 -16.59 19.70
CA MET A 495 -25.62 -17.05 20.61
C MET A 495 -25.79 -16.48 22.02
N ARG A 496 -26.08 -15.18 22.15
CA ARG A 496 -26.35 -14.55 23.46
C ARG A 496 -27.50 -15.21 24.18
N ARG A 497 -28.63 -15.51 23.49
CA ARG A 497 -29.77 -16.21 24.10
C ARG A 497 -29.43 -17.60 24.61
N LEU A 498 -28.40 -18.24 24.09
CA LEU A 498 -27.94 -19.56 24.56
C LEU A 498 -27.00 -19.44 25.78
N CYS A 499 -26.34 -18.29 25.93
CA CYS A 499 -25.35 -18.04 26.97
C CYS A 499 -25.87 -17.21 28.15
N ASP A 500 -26.90 -16.38 27.92
CA ASP A 500 -27.52 -15.54 28.96
C ASP A 500 -28.52 -16.36 29.80
N ALA A 501 -28.64 -15.99 31.08
CA ALA A 501 -29.63 -16.58 31.97
C ALA A 501 -31.05 -16.31 31.43
N ARG A 502 -31.93 -17.29 31.54
CA ARG A 502 -33.36 -17.08 31.29
C ARG A 502 -33.88 -16.19 32.42
N LEU A 503 -34.34 -15.00 32.07
CA LEU A 503 -35.24 -14.22 32.92
C LEU A 503 -36.61 -14.85 32.76
N ASP A 504 -37.00 -15.75 33.69
CA ASP A 504 -38.36 -16.26 33.82
C ASP A 504 -39.23 -15.19 34.44
#